data_96e43c4aa298bcee594508a62d8d1b01
#
_entry.id   96e43c4aa298bcee594508a62d8d1b01
#
_cell.length_a   1.000
_cell.length_b   1.000
_cell.length_c   1.000
_cell.angle_alpha   90.00
_cell.angle_beta   90.00
_cell.angle_gamma   90.00
#
_symmetry.space_group_name_H-M   'P 1'
#
loop_
_entity.id
_entity.type
_entity.pdbx_description
1 polymer ?
#
loop_
_entity_poly.entity_id
_entity_poly.type
_entity_poly.pdbx_seq_one_letter_code
_entity_poly.pdbx_strand_id
1 'polypeptide(L)'
;MTGKVLAIIVLISAAVAGFGMYYLQIYGFYYDVESKPGQDVMLMTEGAEAPTPISYSAFQAIDADSSPIRYRACFETDLTLAQIDETHVAVENAEPLTAPGWFDCFDAVAVADALKSGEAKAFLGAKNIHFGVDRIVAVTNGGKGYVWHALNNCGEKAYDGTVIGEECPDRPQN
;
A
#
# COMPACT_ATOMS: atom_id res chain seq x y z
N MET A 1 45.73 -19.93 -9.24
CA MET A 1 44.79 -19.08 -10.02
C MET A 1 45.41 -17.71 -10.24
N THR A 2 45.43 -17.19 -11.46
CA THR A 2 45.94 -15.84 -11.74
C THR A 2 44.96 -14.81 -11.18
N GLY A 3 45.42 -13.67 -10.66
CA GLY A 3 44.54 -12.60 -10.10
C GLY A 3 43.46 -12.14 -11.05
N LYS A 4 43.70 -12.21 -12.36
CA LYS A 4 42.71 -11.91 -13.39
C LYS A 4 41.49 -12.84 -13.36
N VAL A 5 41.71 -14.14 -13.16
CA VAL A 5 40.63 -15.14 -13.08
C VAL A 5 39.76 -14.89 -11.84
N LEU A 6 40.42 -14.58 -10.72
CA LEU A 6 39.70 -14.27 -9.49
C LEU A 6 38.83 -13.01 -9.62
N ALA A 7 39.35 -11.95 -10.23
CA ALA A 7 38.63 -10.74 -10.50
C ALA A 7 37.42 -10.98 -11.41
N ILE A 8 37.57 -11.78 -12.46
CA ILE A 8 36.46 -12.14 -13.35
C ILE A 8 35.35 -12.89 -12.60
N ILE A 9 35.73 -13.87 -11.76
CA ILE A 9 34.74 -14.64 -10.96
C ILE A 9 33.95 -13.69 -10.04
N VAL A 10 34.63 -12.78 -9.35
CA VAL A 10 33.97 -11.81 -8.45
C VAL A 10 33.01 -10.91 -9.23
N LEU A 11 33.43 -10.40 -10.39
CA LEU A 11 32.57 -9.53 -11.22
C LEU A 11 31.33 -10.29 -11.74
N ILE A 12 31.51 -11.53 -12.21
CA ILE A 12 30.37 -12.34 -12.70
C ILE A 12 29.41 -12.65 -11.55
N SER A 13 29.92 -13.07 -10.39
CA SER A 13 29.06 -13.38 -9.25
C SER A 13 28.30 -12.15 -8.73
N ALA A 14 28.93 -10.99 -8.70
CA ALA A 14 28.29 -9.73 -8.36
C ALA A 14 27.18 -9.34 -9.38
N ALA A 15 27.46 -9.49 -10.66
CA ALA A 15 26.49 -9.20 -11.71
C ALA A 15 25.28 -10.17 -11.64
N VAL A 16 25.51 -11.47 -11.44
CA VAL A 16 24.43 -12.45 -11.30
C VAL A 16 23.58 -12.19 -10.06
N ALA A 17 24.23 -11.92 -8.91
CA ALA A 17 23.55 -11.62 -7.68
C ALA A 17 22.74 -10.30 -7.78
N GLY A 18 23.32 -9.26 -8.37
CA GLY A 18 22.65 -7.97 -8.56
C GLY A 18 21.45 -8.07 -9.49
N PHE A 19 21.59 -8.76 -10.63
CA PHE A 19 20.50 -8.98 -11.57
C PHE A 19 19.39 -9.86 -10.96
N GLY A 20 19.77 -10.94 -10.26
CA GLY A 20 18.82 -11.82 -9.59
C GLY A 20 18.03 -11.06 -8.51
N MET A 21 18.68 -10.26 -7.69
CA MET A 21 18.03 -9.43 -6.68
C MET A 21 17.08 -8.41 -7.32
N TYR A 22 17.52 -7.72 -8.37
CA TYR A 22 16.67 -6.78 -9.11
C TYR A 22 15.42 -7.46 -9.67
N TYR A 23 15.58 -8.60 -10.34
CA TYR A 23 14.46 -9.33 -10.91
C TYR A 23 13.45 -9.77 -9.82
N LEU A 24 13.94 -10.34 -8.73
CA LEU A 24 13.09 -10.79 -7.63
C LEU A 24 12.33 -9.62 -6.98
N GLN A 25 12.99 -8.49 -6.76
CA GLN A 25 12.40 -7.32 -6.11
C GLN A 25 11.33 -6.62 -6.96
N ILE A 26 11.51 -6.61 -8.28
CA ILE A 26 10.64 -5.86 -9.20
C ILE A 26 9.54 -6.75 -9.81
N TYR A 27 9.83 -8.03 -10.04
CA TYR A 27 8.92 -8.95 -10.74
C TYR A 27 8.61 -10.20 -9.92
N GLY A 28 9.62 -10.91 -9.44
CA GLY A 28 9.50 -12.29 -8.98
C GLY A 28 8.72 -12.48 -7.70
N PHE A 29 8.62 -11.47 -6.85
CA PHE A 29 7.86 -11.56 -5.60
C PHE A 29 6.43 -11.05 -5.71
N TYR A 30 6.08 -10.36 -6.79
CA TYR A 30 4.72 -9.86 -6.99
C TYR A 30 3.83 -10.90 -7.64
N TYR A 31 2.57 -10.91 -7.25
CA TYR A 31 1.50 -11.67 -7.86
C TYR A 31 0.24 -10.81 -8.02
N ASP A 32 -0.58 -11.18 -9.02
CA ASP A 32 -1.88 -10.55 -9.22
C ASP A 32 -2.86 -11.01 -8.15
N VAL A 33 -3.65 -10.07 -7.62
CA VAL A 33 -4.71 -10.36 -6.65
C VAL A 33 -6.03 -10.45 -7.40
N GLU A 34 -6.68 -11.62 -7.31
CA GLU A 34 -8.01 -11.83 -7.89
C GLU A 34 -9.05 -10.97 -7.20
N SER A 35 -9.93 -10.35 -7.99
CA SER A 35 -11.03 -9.54 -7.47
C SER A 35 -12.03 -10.36 -6.67
N LYS A 36 -12.38 -9.89 -5.47
CA LYS A 36 -13.40 -10.44 -4.56
C LYS A 36 -14.39 -9.34 -4.19
N PRO A 37 -15.41 -9.10 -5.04
CA PRO A 37 -16.38 -8.03 -4.81
C PRO A 37 -16.96 -8.05 -3.40
N GLY A 38 -17.01 -6.87 -2.77
CA GLY A 38 -17.45 -6.72 -1.37
C GLY A 38 -16.37 -6.99 -0.32
N GLN A 39 -15.12 -7.27 -0.71
CA GLN A 39 -13.99 -7.50 0.21
C GLN A 39 -12.75 -6.69 -0.14
N ASP A 40 -12.55 -6.31 -1.41
CA ASP A 40 -11.31 -5.69 -1.85
C ASP A 40 -11.22 -4.22 -1.50
N VAL A 41 -12.32 -3.48 -1.71
CA VAL A 41 -12.40 -2.05 -1.43
C VAL A 41 -13.37 -1.82 -0.29
N MET A 42 -12.81 -1.60 0.87
CA MET A 42 -13.52 -1.38 2.13
C MET A 42 -13.14 -0.01 2.66
N LEU A 43 -14.07 0.68 3.31
CA LEU A 43 -13.83 1.95 3.98
C LEU A 43 -14.36 1.92 5.41
N MET A 44 -13.59 2.48 6.33
CA MET A 44 -13.99 2.65 7.72
C MET A 44 -14.97 3.81 7.83
N THR A 45 -16.18 3.53 8.31
CA THR A 45 -17.19 4.56 8.63
C THR A 45 -16.92 5.14 10.01
N GLU A 46 -17.17 6.42 10.21
CA GLU A 46 -17.00 7.06 11.51
C GLU A 46 -17.85 6.38 12.60
N GLY A 47 -17.20 6.01 13.70
CA GLY A 47 -17.84 5.32 14.82
C GLY A 47 -18.17 3.83 14.60
N ALA A 48 -17.81 3.26 13.44
CA ALA A 48 -17.98 1.83 13.20
C ALA A 48 -16.78 1.02 13.72
N GLU A 49 -17.04 -0.22 14.16
CA GLU A 49 -15.99 -1.14 14.61
C GLU A 49 -15.33 -1.89 13.45
N ALA A 50 -15.98 -1.96 12.30
CA ALA A 50 -15.49 -2.68 11.13
C ALA A 50 -15.74 -1.87 9.84
N PRO A 51 -14.84 -2.02 8.83
CA PRO A 51 -15.01 -1.34 7.55
C PRO A 51 -16.16 -1.93 6.75
N THR A 52 -16.77 -1.10 5.92
CA THR A 52 -17.88 -1.48 5.03
C THR A 52 -17.43 -1.47 3.56
N PRO A 53 -17.94 -2.40 2.72
CA PRO A 53 -17.57 -2.42 1.30
C PRO A 53 -18.23 -1.27 0.54
N ILE A 54 -17.50 -0.70 -0.42
CA ILE A 54 -18.06 0.21 -1.42
C ILE A 54 -18.16 -0.49 -2.78
N SER A 55 -19.08 0.01 -3.63
CA SER A 55 -19.19 -0.47 -5.01
C SER A 55 -18.03 0.01 -5.86
N TYR A 56 -17.46 -0.88 -6.66
CA TYR A 56 -16.35 -0.58 -7.56
C TYR A 56 -16.42 -1.41 -8.85
N SER A 57 -15.66 -0.98 -9.84
CA SER A 57 -15.41 -1.65 -11.12
C SER A 57 -13.95 -1.51 -11.54
N ALA A 58 -13.57 -2.13 -12.64
CA ALA A 58 -12.20 -2.05 -13.22
C ALA A 58 -11.07 -2.32 -12.22
N PHE A 59 -11.27 -3.25 -11.29
CA PHE A 59 -10.32 -3.56 -10.24
C PHE A 59 -9.08 -4.28 -10.79
N GLN A 60 -7.90 -3.77 -10.43
CA GLN A 60 -6.60 -4.39 -10.66
C GLN A 60 -5.79 -4.28 -9.39
N ALA A 61 -5.16 -5.37 -8.96
CA ALA A 61 -4.36 -5.37 -7.75
C ALA A 61 -3.17 -6.32 -7.84
N ILE A 62 -2.09 -5.94 -7.15
CA ILE A 62 -0.88 -6.73 -6.95
C ILE A 62 -0.50 -6.75 -5.48
N ASP A 63 0.14 -7.83 -5.06
CA ASP A 63 0.71 -7.97 -3.72
C ASP A 63 2.00 -8.78 -3.75
N ALA A 64 2.73 -8.85 -2.64
CA ALA A 64 3.91 -9.68 -2.50
C ALA A 64 4.09 -10.11 -1.04
N ASP A 65 4.27 -11.40 -0.80
CA ASP A 65 4.46 -11.99 0.55
C ASP A 65 5.75 -11.54 1.25
N SER A 66 6.67 -10.92 0.50
CA SER A 66 7.95 -10.44 1.03
C SER A 66 7.84 -9.23 1.97
N SER A 67 6.70 -8.52 1.97
CA SER A 67 6.44 -7.39 2.87
C SER A 67 4.96 -7.01 2.89
N PRO A 68 4.37 -6.74 4.06
CA PRO A 68 2.95 -6.41 4.20
C PRO A 68 2.56 -5.05 3.58
N ILE A 69 3.53 -4.22 3.20
CA ILE A 69 3.28 -2.90 2.58
C ILE A 69 3.41 -2.90 1.07
N ARG A 70 3.44 -4.07 0.40
CA ARG A 70 3.60 -4.17 -1.06
C ARG A 70 2.28 -4.18 -1.83
N TYR A 71 1.16 -4.29 -1.17
CA TYR A 71 -0.16 -4.24 -1.81
C TYR A 71 -0.41 -2.93 -2.54
N ARG A 72 -0.84 -2.99 -3.80
CA ARG A 72 -1.31 -1.86 -4.61
C ARG A 72 -2.53 -2.28 -5.39
N ALA A 73 -3.55 -1.40 -5.43
CA ALA A 73 -4.71 -1.62 -6.28
C ALA A 73 -5.22 -0.32 -6.90
N CYS A 74 -5.87 -0.46 -8.03
CA CYS A 74 -6.62 0.59 -8.71
C CYS A 74 -8.04 0.09 -8.94
N PHE A 75 -9.01 1.00 -8.92
CA PHE A 75 -10.42 0.72 -9.20
C PHE A 75 -11.14 1.97 -9.70
N GLU A 76 -12.36 1.80 -10.14
CA GLU A 76 -13.28 2.90 -10.44
C GLU A 76 -14.54 2.75 -9.58
N THR A 77 -15.12 3.87 -9.16
CA THR A 77 -16.36 3.90 -8.38
C THR A 77 -17.28 5.01 -8.88
N ASP A 78 -18.58 4.76 -8.82
CA ASP A 78 -19.61 5.75 -9.12
C ASP A 78 -19.91 6.66 -7.92
N LEU A 79 -19.34 6.37 -6.74
CA LEU A 79 -19.50 7.21 -5.56
C LEU A 79 -18.71 8.51 -5.73
N THR A 80 -19.37 9.63 -5.45
CA THR A 80 -18.71 10.92 -5.44
C THR A 80 -17.83 11.07 -4.20
N LEU A 81 -16.76 11.83 -4.32
CA LEU A 81 -15.87 12.12 -3.19
C LEU A 81 -16.63 12.74 -1.99
N ALA A 82 -17.61 13.62 -2.26
CA ALA A 82 -18.43 14.22 -1.22
C ALA A 82 -19.26 13.18 -0.43
N GLN A 83 -19.84 12.19 -1.11
CA GLN A 83 -20.61 11.11 -0.45
C GLN A 83 -19.71 10.25 0.45
N ILE A 84 -18.48 10.00 0.04
CA ILE A 84 -17.52 9.23 0.84
C ILE A 84 -17.06 10.05 2.04
N ASP A 85 -16.73 11.33 1.83
CA ASP A 85 -16.18 12.24 2.84
C ASP A 85 -17.15 12.52 4.01
N GLU A 86 -18.45 12.48 3.77
CA GLU A 86 -19.46 12.72 4.82
C GLU A 86 -19.54 11.62 5.88
N THR A 87 -19.11 10.40 5.56
CA THR A 87 -19.38 9.22 6.40
C THR A 87 -18.19 8.39 6.76
N HIS A 88 -17.05 8.58 6.08
CA HIS A 88 -15.89 7.72 6.25
C HIS A 88 -14.69 8.45 6.88
N VAL A 89 -13.88 7.70 7.57
CA VAL A 89 -12.71 8.21 8.29
C VAL A 89 -11.65 8.66 7.30
N ALA A 90 -11.43 9.97 7.20
CA ALA A 90 -10.38 10.56 6.40
C ALA A 90 -9.00 10.33 7.03
N VAL A 91 -7.98 10.14 6.18
CA VAL A 91 -6.58 10.03 6.58
C VAL A 91 -5.81 11.23 6.04
N GLU A 92 -5.36 12.09 6.95
CA GLU A 92 -4.52 13.22 6.61
C GLU A 92 -3.08 12.77 6.36
N ASN A 93 -2.38 13.50 5.46
CA ASN A 93 -0.98 13.25 5.15
C ASN A 93 -0.66 11.82 4.68
N ALA A 94 -1.63 11.17 4.02
CA ALA A 94 -1.42 9.85 3.45
C ALA A 94 -0.39 9.92 2.31
N GLU A 95 0.64 9.09 2.39
CA GLU A 95 1.70 9.00 1.39
C GLU A 95 1.58 7.69 0.61
N PRO A 96 1.24 7.74 -0.69
CA PRO A 96 1.19 6.54 -1.51
C PRO A 96 2.59 6.00 -1.75
N LEU A 97 2.77 4.70 -1.55
CA LEU A 97 4.04 4.02 -1.79
C LEU A 97 4.17 3.62 -3.27
N THR A 98 5.38 3.71 -3.80
CA THR A 98 5.67 3.40 -5.21
C THR A 98 5.25 1.98 -5.59
N ALA A 99 4.58 1.83 -6.72
CA ALA A 99 4.32 0.56 -7.38
C ALA A 99 5.49 0.16 -8.28
N PRO A 100 5.63 -1.14 -8.65
CA PRO A 100 6.53 -1.52 -9.73
C PRO A 100 6.15 -0.82 -11.03
N GLY A 101 7.15 -0.41 -11.83
CA GLY A 101 6.90 0.37 -13.05
C GLY A 101 6.12 -0.35 -14.17
N TRP A 102 5.83 -1.64 -14.01
CA TRP A 102 4.99 -2.42 -14.91
C TRP A 102 3.52 -2.48 -14.46
N PHE A 103 3.19 -1.98 -13.26
CA PHE A 103 1.81 -1.86 -12.76
C PHE A 103 1.29 -0.45 -13.09
N ASP A 104 0.92 -0.25 -14.33
CA ASP A 104 0.71 1.05 -14.96
C ASP A 104 -0.46 1.87 -14.38
N CYS A 105 -1.43 1.21 -13.75
CA CYS A 105 -2.60 1.92 -13.21
C CYS A 105 -2.28 2.74 -11.96
N PHE A 106 -1.20 2.42 -11.22
CA PHE A 106 -0.84 3.04 -9.94
C PHE A 106 0.42 3.90 -10.06
N ASP A 107 0.25 5.20 -10.30
CA ASP A 107 1.32 6.19 -10.24
C ASP A 107 1.30 6.89 -8.87
N ALA A 108 2.24 6.52 -7.99
CA ALA A 108 2.33 7.08 -6.64
C ALA A 108 2.55 8.61 -6.62
N VAL A 109 3.27 9.15 -7.62
CA VAL A 109 3.52 10.60 -7.71
C VAL A 109 2.24 11.33 -8.08
N ALA A 110 1.54 10.84 -9.11
CA ALA A 110 0.26 11.41 -9.53
C ALA A 110 -0.80 11.34 -8.41
N VAL A 111 -0.87 10.21 -7.67
CA VAL A 111 -1.77 10.08 -6.52
C VAL A 111 -1.40 11.07 -5.40
N ALA A 112 -0.11 11.22 -5.09
CA ALA A 112 0.35 12.17 -4.07
C ALA A 112 0.04 13.63 -4.47
N ASP A 113 0.20 13.98 -5.74
CA ASP A 113 -0.11 15.33 -6.22
C ASP A 113 -1.62 15.60 -6.20
N ALA A 114 -2.46 14.61 -6.55
CA ALA A 114 -3.91 14.70 -6.44
C ALA A 114 -4.38 14.88 -4.96
N LEU A 115 -3.74 14.19 -4.02
CA LEU A 115 -4.00 14.36 -2.58
C LEU A 115 -3.62 15.77 -2.11
N LYS A 116 -2.46 16.28 -2.50
CA LYS A 116 -2.00 17.64 -2.14
C LYS A 116 -2.85 18.75 -2.73
N SER A 117 -3.36 18.56 -3.96
CA SER A 117 -4.21 19.55 -4.64
C SER A 117 -5.67 19.52 -4.15
N GLY A 118 -6.08 18.47 -3.42
CA GLY A 118 -7.48 18.23 -3.04
C GLY A 118 -8.32 17.63 -4.18
N GLU A 119 -7.71 17.22 -5.28
CA GLU A 119 -8.39 16.45 -6.35
C GLU A 119 -8.74 15.03 -5.89
N ALA A 120 -7.98 14.50 -4.93
CA ALA A 120 -8.26 13.24 -4.26
C ALA A 120 -8.27 13.42 -2.74
N LYS A 121 -8.97 12.53 -2.03
CA LYS A 121 -8.87 12.36 -0.58
C LYS A 121 -8.52 10.93 -0.23
N ALA A 122 -7.79 10.76 0.86
CA ALA A 122 -7.46 9.45 1.41
C ALA A 122 -8.36 9.12 2.60
N PHE A 123 -8.76 7.86 2.68
CA PHE A 123 -9.63 7.32 3.72
C PHE A 123 -9.01 6.06 4.31
N LEU A 124 -9.36 5.76 5.54
CA LEU A 124 -8.99 4.52 6.21
C LEU A 124 -9.80 3.36 5.62
N GLY A 125 -9.14 2.43 4.95
CA GLY A 125 -9.75 1.22 4.43
C GLY A 125 -9.97 0.19 5.53
N ALA A 126 -8.91 -0.12 6.26
CA ALA A 126 -8.97 -0.99 7.44
C ALA A 126 -7.73 -0.76 8.32
N LYS A 127 -7.91 -0.83 9.64
CA LYS A 127 -6.79 -0.78 10.60
C LYS A 127 -6.16 -2.14 10.79
N ASN A 128 -4.84 -2.13 10.96
CA ASN A 128 -4.07 -3.28 11.40
C ASN A 128 -4.36 -4.57 10.60
N ILE A 129 -4.46 -4.46 9.27
CA ILE A 129 -4.59 -5.63 8.40
C ILE A 129 -3.42 -6.61 8.56
N HIS A 130 -2.26 -6.08 8.95
CA HIS A 130 -1.12 -6.75 9.57
C HIS A 130 -0.71 -5.93 10.79
N PHE A 131 0.08 -6.51 11.67
CA PHE A 131 0.58 -5.79 12.84
C PHE A 131 1.30 -4.50 12.43
N GLY A 132 0.76 -3.35 12.84
CA GLY A 132 1.31 -2.04 12.53
C GLY A 132 1.14 -1.57 11.08
N VAL A 133 0.18 -2.15 10.32
CA VAL A 133 -0.07 -1.81 8.92
C VAL A 133 -1.54 -1.54 8.68
N ASP A 134 -1.86 -0.38 8.17
CA ASP A 134 -3.21 0.01 7.78
C ASP A 134 -3.39 -0.05 6.26
N ARG A 135 -4.62 -0.29 5.82
CA ARG A 135 -5.02 -0.14 4.42
C ARG A 135 -5.57 1.25 4.19
N ILE A 136 -5.00 1.95 3.23
CA ILE A 136 -5.40 3.29 2.81
C ILE A 136 -6.07 3.22 1.45
N VAL A 137 -7.16 3.97 1.29
CA VAL A 137 -7.90 4.09 0.04
C VAL A 137 -8.00 5.55 -0.34
N ALA A 138 -7.47 5.94 -1.49
CA ALA A 138 -7.67 7.28 -2.03
C ALA A 138 -8.70 7.24 -3.15
N VAL A 139 -9.57 8.25 -3.20
CA VAL A 139 -10.57 8.42 -4.26
C VAL A 139 -10.46 9.82 -4.82
N THR A 140 -10.46 9.93 -6.15
CA THR A 140 -10.44 11.21 -6.86
C THR A 140 -11.84 11.75 -7.10
N ASN A 141 -11.96 13.04 -7.40
CA ASN A 141 -13.22 13.65 -7.86
C ASN A 141 -13.80 12.98 -9.12
N GLY A 142 -12.95 12.34 -9.92
CA GLY A 142 -13.35 11.62 -11.15
C GLY A 142 -13.74 10.15 -10.92
N GLY A 143 -13.83 9.67 -9.67
CA GLY A 143 -14.19 8.30 -9.34
C GLY A 143 -13.08 7.27 -9.52
N LYS A 144 -11.84 7.68 -9.81
CA LYS A 144 -10.69 6.77 -9.78
C LYS A 144 -10.27 6.53 -8.34
N GLY A 145 -10.06 5.27 -7.99
CA GLY A 145 -9.64 4.87 -6.66
C GLY A 145 -8.31 4.14 -6.67
N TYR A 146 -7.57 4.29 -5.57
CA TYR A 146 -6.25 3.70 -5.35
C TYR A 146 -6.17 3.12 -3.96
N VAL A 147 -5.57 1.94 -3.81
CA VAL A 147 -5.41 1.29 -2.51
C VAL A 147 -3.94 0.95 -2.30
N TRP A 148 -3.44 1.22 -1.12
CA TRP A 148 -2.11 0.76 -0.69
C TRP A 148 -2.11 0.44 0.80
N HIS A 149 -1.07 -0.24 1.25
CA HIS A 149 -0.82 -0.47 2.67
C HIS A 149 0.25 0.51 3.16
N ALA A 150 0.06 1.06 4.35
CA ALA A 150 0.99 1.99 4.98
C ALA A 150 1.28 1.55 6.42
N LEU A 151 2.48 1.84 6.89
CA LEU A 151 2.80 1.67 8.31
C LEU A 151 1.99 2.68 9.12
N ASN A 152 1.39 2.22 10.21
CA ASN A 152 0.78 3.11 11.19
C ASN A 152 1.76 3.41 12.33
N ASN A 153 1.35 4.26 13.27
CA ASN A 153 2.18 4.69 14.38
C ASN A 153 2.01 3.83 15.64
N CYS A 154 1.44 2.62 15.51
CA CYS A 154 1.22 1.76 16.67
C CYS A 154 2.55 1.45 17.38
N GLY A 155 2.56 1.64 18.69
CA GLY A 155 3.73 1.39 19.54
C GLY A 155 4.86 2.41 19.37
N GLU A 156 4.66 3.50 18.66
CA GLU A 156 5.62 4.59 18.54
C GLU A 156 5.88 5.23 19.91
N LYS A 157 7.14 5.50 20.21
CA LYS A 157 7.57 6.11 21.46
C LYS A 157 8.42 7.35 21.20
N ALA A 158 8.22 8.36 22.00
CA ALA A 158 9.12 9.50 22.07
C ALA A 158 10.51 9.09 22.60
N TYR A 159 11.47 9.99 22.48
CA TYR A 159 12.86 9.75 22.93
C TYR A 159 12.98 9.37 24.41
N ASP A 160 12.08 9.89 25.26
CA ASP A 160 12.03 9.61 26.70
C ASP A 160 11.29 8.29 27.06
N GLY A 161 10.82 7.55 26.04
CA GLY A 161 10.08 6.29 26.20
C GLY A 161 8.57 6.45 26.37
N THR A 162 8.05 7.67 26.38
CA THR A 162 6.60 7.93 26.39
C THR A 162 5.95 7.39 25.12
N VAL A 163 4.86 6.62 25.26
CA VAL A 163 4.09 6.13 24.11
C VAL A 163 3.32 7.32 23.51
N ILE A 164 3.59 7.62 22.25
CA ILE A 164 2.96 8.69 21.47
C ILE A 164 2.10 8.16 20.32
N GLY A 165 2.29 6.89 19.95
CA GLY A 165 1.51 6.22 18.94
C GLY A 165 0.26 5.55 19.50
N GLU A 166 -0.55 5.01 18.59
CA GLU A 166 -1.74 4.24 18.93
C GLU A 166 -1.38 2.94 19.65
N GLU A 167 -2.35 2.36 20.37
CA GLU A 167 -2.20 1.03 20.95
C GLU A 167 -2.13 -0.02 19.82
N CYS A 168 -1.12 -0.87 19.91
CA CYS A 168 -0.97 -1.94 18.93
C CYS A 168 -1.94 -3.09 19.22
N PRO A 169 -2.45 -3.79 18.22
CA PRO A 169 -3.13 -5.05 18.41
C PRO A 169 -2.16 -6.10 18.98
N ASP A 170 -2.70 -7.17 19.53
CA ASP A 170 -1.89 -8.31 19.94
C ASP A 170 -1.11 -8.87 18.76
N ARG A 171 0.17 -9.16 18.97
CA ARG A 171 0.97 -9.80 17.92
C ARG A 171 0.44 -11.21 17.67
N PRO A 172 0.23 -11.60 16.39
CA PRO A 172 -0.10 -12.98 16.09
C PRO A 172 1.00 -13.89 16.64
N GLN A 173 0.61 -14.87 17.46
CA GLN A 173 1.52 -15.89 17.95
C GLN A 173 1.78 -16.86 16.79
N ASN A 174 3.05 -16.94 16.35
CA ASN A 174 3.52 -17.93 15.36
C ASN A 174 3.62 -19.30 15.99
#